data_0415447cbe3eb3f0aaadcfdd44ee6503
#
_entry.id   0415447cbe3eb3f0aaadcfdd44ee6503
#
_cell.length_a   1.000
_cell.length_b   1.000
_cell.length_c   1.000
_cell.angle_alpha   90.00
_cell.angle_beta   90.00
_cell.angle_gamma   90.00
#
_symmetry.space_group_name_H-M   'P 1'
#
loop_
_entity.id
_entity.type
_entity.pdbx_description
1 polymer ?
#
loop_
_entity_poly.entity_id
_entity_poly.type
_entity_poly.pdbx_seq_one_letter_code
_entity_poly.pdbx_strand_id
1 'polypeptide(L)'
;QAELLRVKGQANEARPIYDKAIAGASNNDYIHEEALAYELTGRFYIQQKSEDLATFYLKASYNAYREWGGEAKLRQMEQLYPKYVSGVNRNQESILESGTINETSSMVHGSVLDITTVLKAANSISGEVVLSNLLPVLMDIVIENAGAQRGILLLEKDGRLYIEAIKDLEENSISLLQHVPLEEYKEIAQTVVTYVRRTNESAVINNAATDMRYQMDKYIQQRKAKSIMSTPILHQGKFIGILYLENNLTTGAFTQERINLMSLLSGQIATSIENAMLYNNLERKVEERTAELAEEKKKSDDLLFNILPAETADELKRVGRTTPQKFESVTVLFTDFIGFTSKSSSMSPEEIVTTVDTYFSAFDMIVNKYKVEKIKTIGDAYMCVGGLPIPNSTHATDTVLAAMEILDWVNAHNEERRASGRPEFLIRIGLHSGPVVAGVVGSKKFAYDIWGDTVNTASRMETGSEGGRINISGDTYKLVAQKVDCTYRGKMPAKNKGDIDMYFVESLKS
;
A
#
# COMPACT_ATOMS: atom_id res chain seq x y z
N GLN A 1 13.76 12.27 -26.25
CA GLN A 1 12.82 11.15 -25.99
C GLN A 1 11.36 11.65 -26.02
N ALA A 2 11.02 12.74 -25.30
CA ALA A 2 9.68 13.34 -25.32
C ALA A 2 9.25 13.76 -26.74
N GLU A 3 10.11 14.44 -27.50
CA GLU A 3 9.85 14.84 -28.89
C GLU A 3 9.61 13.63 -29.82
N LEU A 4 10.33 12.53 -29.62
CA LEU A 4 10.12 11.31 -30.40
C LEU A 4 8.72 10.71 -30.14
N LEU A 5 8.28 10.71 -28.90
CA LEU A 5 6.93 10.24 -28.52
C LEU A 5 5.84 11.17 -29.06
N ARG A 6 6.09 12.50 -29.00
CA ARG A 6 5.20 13.50 -29.57
C ARG A 6 4.96 13.26 -31.07
N VAL A 7 6.05 13.06 -31.83
CA VAL A 7 5.99 12.78 -33.27
C VAL A 7 5.27 11.47 -33.59
N LYS A 8 5.40 10.46 -32.71
CA LYS A 8 4.68 9.18 -32.82
C LYS A 8 3.19 9.27 -32.39
N GLY A 9 2.70 10.41 -31.96
CA GLY A 9 1.32 10.59 -31.49
C GLY A 9 1.04 10.03 -30.09
N GLN A 10 2.07 9.63 -29.33
CA GLN A 10 1.96 9.06 -27.99
C GLN A 10 1.96 10.17 -26.93
N ALA A 11 0.93 11.01 -26.93
CA ALA A 11 0.86 12.21 -26.08
C ALA A 11 0.92 11.92 -24.57
N ASN A 12 0.24 10.86 -24.11
CA ASN A 12 0.20 10.49 -22.70
C ASN A 12 1.57 10.03 -22.16
N GLU A 13 2.40 9.44 -23.01
CA GLU A 13 3.74 9.00 -22.67
C GLU A 13 4.77 10.14 -22.79
N ALA A 14 4.53 11.09 -23.70
CA ALA A 14 5.41 12.24 -23.91
C ALA A 14 5.39 13.22 -22.73
N ARG A 15 4.21 13.51 -22.18
CA ARG A 15 3.99 14.48 -21.10
C ARG A 15 4.92 14.30 -19.89
N PRO A 16 4.96 13.14 -19.21
CA PRO A 16 5.81 12.97 -18.01
C PRO A 16 7.31 13.07 -18.32
N ILE A 17 7.72 12.92 -19.59
CA ILE A 17 9.13 13.06 -19.99
C ILE A 17 9.49 14.52 -20.19
N TYR A 18 8.56 15.36 -20.68
CA TYR A 18 8.76 16.81 -20.68
C TYR A 18 8.90 17.36 -19.26
N ASP A 19 8.01 16.94 -18.34
CA ASP A 19 8.07 17.38 -16.94
C ASP A 19 9.40 16.98 -16.27
N LYS A 20 9.89 15.76 -16.54
CA LYS A 20 11.23 15.33 -16.07
C LYS A 20 12.38 16.13 -16.68
N ALA A 21 12.28 16.54 -17.93
CA ALA A 21 13.31 17.34 -18.59
C ALA A 21 13.38 18.74 -17.96
N ILE A 22 12.23 19.38 -17.71
CA ILE A 22 12.15 20.68 -17.03
C ILE A 22 12.74 20.57 -15.62
N ALA A 23 12.27 19.62 -14.81
CA ALA A 23 12.76 19.43 -13.45
C ALA A 23 14.25 19.10 -13.40
N GLY A 24 14.75 18.30 -14.34
CA GLY A 24 16.17 17.96 -14.42
C GLY A 24 17.06 19.15 -14.78
N ALA A 25 16.63 20.04 -15.67
CA ALA A 25 17.36 21.25 -16.03
C ALA A 25 17.33 22.27 -14.89
N SER A 26 16.17 22.49 -14.27
CA SER A 26 15.99 23.42 -13.15
C SER A 26 16.80 23.00 -11.91
N ASN A 27 16.78 21.73 -11.52
CA ASN A 27 17.53 21.23 -10.35
C ASN A 27 19.06 21.30 -10.51
N ASN A 28 19.57 21.50 -11.73
CA ASN A 28 21.01 21.59 -12.02
C ASN A 28 21.44 22.98 -12.50
N ASP A 29 20.57 23.99 -12.36
CA ASP A 29 20.81 25.39 -12.76
C ASP A 29 21.16 25.55 -14.26
N TYR A 30 20.70 24.66 -15.15
CA TYR A 30 20.92 24.76 -16.59
C TYR A 30 19.81 25.59 -17.27
N ILE A 31 19.84 26.92 -17.03
CA ILE A 31 18.79 27.87 -17.47
C ILE A 31 18.45 27.75 -18.97
N HIS A 32 19.45 27.55 -19.82
CA HIS A 32 19.25 27.44 -21.28
C HIS A 32 18.59 26.13 -21.68
N GLU A 33 18.84 25.03 -20.97
CA GLU A 33 18.19 23.73 -21.19
C GLU A 33 16.78 23.75 -20.62
N GLU A 34 16.57 24.41 -19.49
CA GLU A 34 15.27 24.64 -18.90
C GLU A 34 14.37 25.46 -19.83
N ALA A 35 14.93 26.56 -20.40
CA ALA A 35 14.23 27.38 -21.39
C ALA A 35 13.81 26.58 -22.63
N LEU A 36 14.69 25.71 -23.14
CA LEU A 36 14.38 24.81 -24.26
C LEU A 36 13.33 23.78 -23.90
N ALA A 37 13.40 23.19 -22.72
CA ALA A 37 12.43 22.21 -22.25
C ALA A 37 11.03 22.85 -22.14
N TYR A 38 10.92 24.06 -21.61
CA TYR A 38 9.68 24.84 -21.60
C TYR A 38 9.16 25.14 -23.00
N GLU A 39 10.02 25.56 -23.97
CA GLU A 39 9.61 25.82 -25.34
C GLU A 39 9.01 24.58 -26.00
N LEU A 40 9.68 23.44 -25.90
CA LEU A 40 9.22 22.18 -26.47
C LEU A 40 7.92 21.69 -25.83
N THR A 41 7.76 21.89 -24.53
CA THR A 41 6.52 21.59 -23.80
C THR A 41 5.38 22.51 -24.25
N GLY A 42 5.63 23.79 -24.42
CA GLY A 42 4.66 24.74 -24.97
C GLY A 42 4.17 24.35 -26.37
N ARG A 43 5.10 23.94 -27.25
CA ARG A 43 4.77 23.43 -28.60
C ARG A 43 3.92 22.16 -28.55
N PHE A 44 4.21 21.26 -27.62
CA PHE A 44 3.41 20.07 -27.39
C PHE A 44 1.97 20.44 -27.03
N TYR A 45 1.74 21.40 -26.14
CA TYR A 45 0.40 21.82 -25.74
C TYR A 45 -0.34 22.63 -26.83
N ILE A 46 0.36 23.35 -27.69
CA ILE A 46 -0.26 23.93 -28.90
C ILE A 46 -0.89 22.81 -29.77
N GLN A 47 -0.16 21.71 -30.00
CA GLN A 47 -0.67 20.59 -30.79
C GLN A 47 -1.84 19.88 -30.12
N GLN A 48 -1.86 19.84 -28.78
CA GLN A 48 -2.98 19.30 -28.01
C GLN A 48 -4.17 20.25 -27.88
N LYS A 49 -4.10 21.43 -28.51
CA LYS A 49 -5.15 22.49 -28.47
C LYS A 49 -5.44 22.99 -27.03
N SER A 50 -4.48 22.92 -26.15
CA SER A 50 -4.56 23.41 -24.76
C SER A 50 -3.88 24.78 -24.67
N GLU A 51 -4.65 25.83 -24.98
CA GLU A 51 -4.11 27.21 -25.10
C GLU A 51 -3.54 27.75 -23.79
N ASP A 52 -4.18 27.46 -22.66
CA ASP A 52 -3.75 27.94 -21.33
C ASP A 52 -2.38 27.36 -20.94
N LEU A 53 -2.22 26.04 -21.10
CA LEU A 53 -0.95 25.37 -20.82
C LEU A 53 0.15 25.79 -21.81
N ALA A 54 -0.19 25.92 -23.09
CA ALA A 54 0.75 26.42 -24.09
C ALA A 54 1.24 27.83 -23.72
N THR A 55 0.33 28.71 -23.30
CA THR A 55 0.65 30.09 -22.87
C THR A 55 1.57 30.07 -21.65
N PHE A 56 1.26 29.25 -20.67
CA PHE A 56 2.10 29.12 -19.46
C PHE A 56 3.53 28.72 -19.80
N TYR A 57 3.71 27.59 -20.51
CA TYR A 57 5.05 27.09 -20.83
C TYR A 57 5.83 27.99 -21.78
N LEU A 58 5.19 28.63 -22.77
CA LEU A 58 5.89 29.55 -23.66
C LEU A 58 6.31 30.84 -22.98
N LYS A 59 5.54 31.36 -22.02
CA LYS A 59 5.96 32.50 -21.20
C LYS A 59 7.11 32.14 -20.27
N ALA A 60 7.06 30.94 -19.65
CA ALA A 60 8.17 30.45 -18.82
C ALA A 60 9.46 30.32 -19.64
N SER A 61 9.38 29.74 -20.84
CA SER A 61 10.50 29.66 -21.78
C SER A 61 11.07 31.04 -22.17
N TYR A 62 10.19 31.98 -22.50
CA TYR A 62 10.61 33.33 -22.86
C TYR A 62 11.35 34.03 -21.71
N ASN A 63 10.86 33.87 -20.47
CA ASN A 63 11.52 34.44 -19.29
C ASN A 63 12.87 33.77 -19.01
N ALA A 64 12.97 32.44 -19.12
CA ALA A 64 14.20 31.72 -18.92
C ALA A 64 15.29 32.09 -20.01
N TYR A 65 14.88 32.22 -21.29
CA TYR A 65 15.78 32.72 -22.33
C TYR A 65 16.21 34.17 -22.10
N ARG A 66 15.33 35.00 -21.55
CA ARG A 66 15.69 36.39 -21.19
C ARG A 66 16.68 36.41 -20.04
N GLU A 67 16.50 35.62 -19.01
CA GLU A 67 17.41 35.48 -17.88
C GLU A 67 18.78 34.97 -18.33
N TRP A 68 18.79 34.02 -19.26
CA TRP A 68 20.02 33.51 -19.87
C TRP A 68 20.72 34.51 -20.79
N GLY A 69 20.05 35.61 -21.24
CA GLY A 69 20.57 36.58 -22.18
C GLY A 69 20.50 36.16 -23.64
N GLY A 70 19.63 35.22 -23.99
CA GLY A 70 19.47 34.67 -25.33
C GLY A 70 18.64 35.54 -26.29
N GLU A 71 19.06 36.78 -26.57
CA GLU A 71 18.29 37.75 -27.38
C GLU A 71 17.83 37.22 -28.76
N ALA A 72 18.66 36.42 -29.43
CA ALA A 72 18.32 35.83 -30.72
C ALA A 72 17.12 34.86 -30.58
N LYS A 73 17.05 34.14 -29.46
CA LYS A 73 15.95 33.22 -29.13
C LYS A 73 14.68 33.99 -28.76
N LEU A 74 14.80 35.10 -28.04
CA LEU A 74 13.63 35.94 -27.70
C LEU A 74 12.96 36.47 -28.96
N ARG A 75 13.74 37.03 -29.93
CA ARG A 75 13.23 37.48 -31.24
C ARG A 75 12.59 36.35 -32.04
N GLN A 76 13.18 35.15 -32.00
CA GLN A 76 12.58 33.96 -32.65
C GLN A 76 11.26 33.58 -32.00
N MET A 77 11.14 33.57 -30.67
CA MET A 77 9.92 33.27 -29.97
C MET A 77 8.80 34.28 -30.22
N GLU A 78 9.13 35.57 -30.30
CA GLU A 78 8.21 36.65 -30.67
C GLU A 78 7.65 36.48 -32.08
N GLN A 79 8.46 35.98 -33.01
CA GLN A 79 8.00 35.66 -34.37
C GLN A 79 7.15 34.39 -34.47
N LEU A 80 7.57 33.34 -33.75
CA LEU A 80 6.89 32.03 -33.84
C LEU A 80 5.63 31.94 -32.98
N TYR A 81 5.62 32.63 -31.84
CA TYR A 81 4.57 32.52 -30.83
C TYR A 81 3.99 33.88 -30.40
N PRO A 82 3.71 34.83 -31.31
CA PRO A 82 3.31 36.20 -30.96
C PRO A 82 2.08 36.24 -30.04
N LYS A 83 1.13 35.33 -30.25
CA LYS A 83 -0.11 35.21 -29.44
C LYS A 83 0.20 34.90 -27.97
N TYR A 84 1.24 34.14 -27.69
CA TYR A 84 1.53 33.58 -26.37
C TYR A 84 2.54 34.41 -25.57
N VAL A 85 3.45 35.15 -26.25
CA VAL A 85 4.49 35.96 -25.61
C VAL A 85 4.21 37.48 -25.67
N SER A 86 3.20 37.92 -26.45
CA SER A 86 2.78 39.33 -26.50
C SER A 86 2.20 39.76 -25.14
N GLY A 87 2.82 40.70 -24.50
CA GLY A 87 2.46 41.22 -23.16
C GLY A 87 3.59 41.19 -22.13
N VAL A 88 4.67 40.48 -22.40
CA VAL A 88 5.85 40.43 -21.52
C VAL A 88 6.71 41.67 -21.69
N ASN A 89 6.62 42.40 -22.83
CA ASN A 89 7.51 43.49 -23.22
C ASN A 89 7.01 44.91 -22.93
N ARG A 90 5.84 45.18 -22.39
CA ARG A 90 5.34 46.57 -22.31
C ARG A 90 5.68 47.37 -21.07
N ASN A 91 6.27 46.79 -20.04
CA ASN A 91 6.49 47.50 -18.76
C ASN A 91 7.95 47.83 -18.40
N GLN A 92 8.95 47.54 -19.24
CA GLN A 92 10.35 47.86 -18.89
C GLN A 92 11.11 48.79 -19.85
N GLU A 93 10.67 48.98 -21.09
CA GLU A 93 11.37 49.89 -22.03
C GLU A 93 10.99 51.39 -21.93
N SER A 94 9.90 51.73 -21.23
CA SER A 94 9.47 53.12 -21.07
C SER A 94 10.19 53.90 -19.92
N ILE A 95 11.07 53.25 -19.17
CA ILE A 95 11.73 53.83 -17.99
C ILE A 95 13.18 54.26 -18.26
N LEU A 96 13.80 53.86 -19.40
CA LEU A 96 15.20 54.15 -19.68
C LEU A 96 15.48 55.35 -20.62
N GLU A 97 14.45 55.97 -21.21
CA GLU A 97 14.67 57.10 -22.15
C GLU A 97 14.20 58.48 -21.70
N SER A 98 13.72 58.66 -20.47
CA SER A 98 13.45 60.03 -19.99
C SER A 98 14.17 60.33 -18.68
N GLY A 99 15.43 60.78 -18.84
CA GLY A 99 16.16 61.39 -17.74
C GLY A 99 15.57 62.75 -17.36
N THR A 100 14.65 62.76 -16.44
CA THR A 100 14.35 63.93 -15.59
C THR A 100 13.74 63.40 -14.29
N ILE A 101 14.51 63.60 -13.22
CA ILE A 101 14.15 63.30 -11.84
C ILE A 101 13.03 64.26 -11.42
N ASN A 102 11.85 63.76 -11.16
CA ASN A 102 10.86 64.46 -10.35
C ASN A 102 10.40 63.55 -9.21
N GLU A 103 10.36 64.13 -8.00
CA GLU A 103 10.17 63.58 -6.67
C GLU A 103 8.81 62.89 -6.42
N THR A 104 8.24 62.20 -7.42
CA THR A 104 6.99 61.44 -7.26
C THR A 104 7.19 59.94 -7.36
N SER A 105 8.45 59.46 -7.37
CA SER A 105 8.77 58.04 -7.59
C SER A 105 8.75 57.14 -6.35
N SER A 106 8.49 57.70 -5.15
CA SER A 106 8.52 56.89 -3.91
C SER A 106 7.29 55.98 -3.73
N MET A 107 6.16 56.24 -4.43
CA MET A 107 4.96 55.41 -4.30
C MET A 107 4.95 54.19 -5.23
N VAL A 108 5.67 54.22 -6.36
CA VAL A 108 5.66 53.08 -7.32
C VAL A 108 6.70 52.02 -6.96
N HIS A 109 7.76 52.38 -6.24
CA HIS A 109 8.78 51.42 -5.79
C HIS A 109 8.28 50.50 -4.66
N GLY A 110 7.42 50.99 -3.77
CA GLY A 110 6.81 50.18 -2.70
C GLY A 110 5.93 49.03 -3.24
N SER A 111 5.09 49.34 -4.24
CA SER A 111 4.12 48.34 -4.76
C SER A 111 4.77 47.23 -5.62
N VAL A 112 5.90 47.48 -6.28
CA VAL A 112 6.60 46.47 -7.08
C VAL A 112 7.43 45.53 -6.19
N LEU A 113 8.04 46.06 -5.11
CA LEU A 113 8.74 45.22 -4.14
C LEU A 113 7.79 44.28 -3.40
N ASP A 114 6.55 44.75 -3.05
CA ASP A 114 5.54 43.96 -2.37
C ASP A 114 5.07 42.77 -3.22
N ILE A 115 4.82 42.97 -4.51
CA ILE A 115 4.35 41.90 -5.42
C ILE A 115 5.43 40.81 -5.59
N THR A 116 6.71 41.18 -5.70
CA THR A 116 7.81 40.21 -5.83
C THR A 116 7.96 39.38 -4.54
N THR A 117 7.82 40.02 -3.39
CA THR A 117 7.85 39.34 -2.09
C THR A 117 6.68 38.38 -1.92
N VAL A 118 5.49 38.80 -2.37
CA VAL A 118 4.30 37.94 -2.39
C VAL A 118 4.45 36.74 -3.29
N LEU A 119 4.99 36.91 -4.48
CA LEU A 119 5.23 35.80 -5.41
C LEU A 119 6.28 34.81 -4.88
N LYS A 120 7.33 35.29 -4.23
CA LYS A 120 8.31 34.42 -3.54
C LYS A 120 7.65 33.65 -2.38
N ALA A 121 6.85 34.36 -1.58
CA ALA A 121 6.09 33.76 -0.50
C ALA A 121 5.10 32.70 -1.00
N ALA A 122 4.34 33.00 -2.05
CA ALA A 122 3.41 32.08 -2.71
C ALA A 122 4.11 30.82 -3.26
N ASN A 123 5.28 30.99 -3.86
CA ASN A 123 6.09 29.86 -4.36
C ASN A 123 6.62 28.98 -3.21
N SER A 124 7.06 29.58 -2.11
CA SER A 124 7.51 28.82 -0.93
C SER A 124 6.38 27.99 -0.30
N ILE A 125 5.17 28.53 -0.27
CA ILE A 125 3.97 27.82 0.20
C ILE A 125 3.59 26.68 -0.74
N SER A 126 3.74 26.85 -2.06
CA SER A 126 3.34 25.85 -3.07
C SER A 126 4.26 24.63 -3.14
N GLY A 127 5.50 24.73 -2.64
CA GLY A 127 6.47 23.64 -2.67
C GLY A 127 6.30 22.60 -1.56
N GLU A 128 5.54 22.92 -0.50
CA GLU A 128 5.38 22.04 0.65
C GLU A 128 4.07 21.26 0.57
N VAL A 129 4.16 19.93 0.58
CA VAL A 129 2.99 19.03 0.48
C VAL A 129 2.60 18.40 1.80
N VAL A 130 3.45 18.49 2.83
CA VAL A 130 3.17 17.97 4.16
C VAL A 130 2.57 19.07 5.02
N LEU A 131 1.33 18.89 5.48
CA LEU A 131 0.57 19.91 6.19
C LEU A 131 1.32 20.44 7.43
N SER A 132 1.97 19.58 8.21
CA SER A 132 2.73 19.97 9.41
C SER A 132 3.93 20.89 9.11
N ASN A 133 4.51 20.80 7.91
CA ASN A 133 5.61 21.66 7.47
C ASN A 133 5.08 22.94 6.81
N LEU A 134 3.95 22.82 6.11
CA LEU A 134 3.30 23.93 5.42
C LEU A 134 2.81 25.01 6.40
N LEU A 135 2.16 24.60 7.51
CA LEU A 135 1.53 25.52 8.43
C LEU A 135 2.50 26.54 9.08
N PRO A 136 3.69 26.15 9.57
CA PRO A 136 4.68 27.11 10.08
C PRO A 136 5.12 28.13 9.04
N VAL A 137 5.48 27.67 7.83
CA VAL A 137 5.92 28.55 6.74
C VAL A 137 4.82 29.54 6.35
N LEU A 138 3.60 29.06 6.26
CA LEU A 138 2.42 29.87 5.97
C LEU A 138 2.20 30.94 7.05
N MET A 139 2.27 30.58 8.33
CA MET A 139 2.05 31.51 9.44
C MET A 139 3.16 32.57 9.50
N ASP A 140 4.39 32.22 9.19
CA ASP A 140 5.51 33.18 9.08
C ASP A 140 5.23 34.24 8.03
N ILE A 141 4.93 33.80 6.81
CA ILE A 141 4.62 34.65 5.68
C ILE A 141 3.44 35.59 5.96
N VAL A 142 2.38 35.03 6.53
CA VAL A 142 1.16 35.78 6.81
C VAL A 142 1.38 36.86 7.86
N ILE A 143 2.04 36.54 8.96
CA ILE A 143 2.30 37.49 10.05
C ILE A 143 3.21 38.62 9.58
N GLU A 144 4.27 38.30 8.86
CA GLU A 144 5.21 39.29 8.33
C GLU A 144 4.52 40.26 7.37
N ASN A 145 3.78 39.72 6.40
CA ASN A 145 3.15 40.52 5.35
C ASN A 145 1.92 41.32 5.86
N ALA A 146 1.15 40.77 6.78
CA ALA A 146 0.04 41.49 7.38
C ALA A 146 0.45 42.54 8.41
N GLY A 147 1.69 42.48 8.94
CA GLY A 147 2.13 43.24 10.06
C GLY A 147 1.34 42.91 11.35
N ALA A 148 0.97 41.65 11.49
CA ALA A 148 0.27 41.14 12.66
C ALA A 148 1.26 40.76 13.76
N GLN A 149 0.84 40.80 15.02
CA GLN A 149 1.62 40.28 16.14
C GLN A 149 1.25 38.83 16.45
N ARG A 150 -0.01 38.48 16.21
CA ARG A 150 -0.55 37.15 16.46
C ARG A 150 -1.40 36.71 15.29
N GLY A 151 -1.25 35.45 14.89
CA GLY A 151 -2.03 34.82 13.85
C GLY A 151 -2.55 33.45 14.32
N ILE A 152 -3.77 33.14 13.93
CA ILE A 152 -4.41 31.86 14.21
C ILE A 152 -5.01 31.35 12.90
N LEU A 153 -4.64 30.13 12.53
CA LEU A 153 -5.23 29.44 11.40
C LEU A 153 -6.25 28.42 11.90
N LEU A 154 -7.47 28.54 11.38
CA LEU A 154 -8.56 27.62 11.65
C LEU A 154 -8.91 26.88 10.36
N LEU A 155 -9.05 25.55 10.41
CA LEU A 155 -9.53 24.76 9.30
C LEU A 155 -10.85 24.10 9.61
N GLU A 156 -11.70 23.96 8.59
CA GLU A 156 -12.98 23.28 8.69
C GLU A 156 -12.82 21.77 8.44
N LYS A 157 -13.36 20.98 9.37
CA LYS A 157 -13.44 19.52 9.23
C LYS A 157 -14.80 19.05 9.75
N ASP A 158 -15.51 18.30 8.92
CA ASP A 158 -16.84 17.74 9.26
C ASP A 158 -17.84 18.80 9.79
N GLY A 159 -17.81 20.01 9.20
CA GLY A 159 -18.70 21.10 9.57
C GLY A 159 -18.33 21.83 10.88
N ARG A 160 -17.14 21.61 11.43
CA ARG A 160 -16.61 22.31 12.62
C ARG A 160 -15.28 22.97 12.32
N LEU A 161 -15.00 24.05 13.03
CA LEU A 161 -13.72 24.75 12.95
C LEU A 161 -12.77 24.25 14.04
N TYR A 162 -11.55 23.92 13.61
CA TYR A 162 -10.46 23.52 14.49
C TYR A 162 -9.28 24.47 14.33
N ILE A 163 -8.64 24.82 15.44
CA ILE A 163 -7.40 25.58 15.45
C ILE A 163 -6.27 24.62 15.12
N GLU A 164 -5.55 24.91 14.04
CA GLU A 164 -4.46 24.07 13.54
C GLU A 164 -3.09 24.70 13.82
N ALA A 165 -2.97 26.01 13.74
CA ALA A 165 -1.72 26.71 14.01
C ALA A 165 -1.96 28.06 14.69
N ILE A 166 -1.10 28.37 15.63
CA ILE A 166 -1.01 29.68 16.29
C ILE A 166 0.43 30.15 16.19
N LYS A 167 0.62 31.39 15.77
CA LYS A 167 1.90 32.09 15.86
C LYS A 167 1.73 33.36 16.65
N ASP A 168 2.57 33.56 17.67
CA ASP A 168 2.65 34.77 18.48
C ASP A 168 4.08 35.29 18.47
N LEU A 169 4.27 36.56 18.05
CA LEU A 169 5.59 37.19 18.01
C LEU A 169 6.13 37.55 19.39
N GLU A 170 5.25 37.77 20.39
CA GLU A 170 5.67 38.07 21.76
C GLU A 170 6.34 36.83 22.40
N GLU A 171 5.82 35.66 22.11
CA GLU A 171 6.36 34.39 22.60
C GLU A 171 7.43 33.79 21.69
N ASN A 172 7.62 34.38 20.51
CA ASN A 172 8.50 33.87 19.42
C ASN A 172 8.32 32.37 19.19
N SER A 173 7.08 31.89 19.30
CA SER A 173 6.71 30.50 19.20
C SER A 173 5.67 30.27 18.10
N ILE A 174 5.80 29.12 17.42
CA ILE A 174 4.73 28.57 16.58
C ILE A 174 4.23 27.32 17.30
N SER A 175 2.96 27.34 17.69
CA SER A 175 2.30 26.19 18.27
C SER A 175 1.39 25.56 17.22
N LEU A 176 1.72 24.35 16.79
CA LEU A 176 0.82 23.50 16.01
C LEU A 176 -0.11 22.81 17.00
N LEU A 177 -1.37 23.20 17.00
CA LEU A 177 -2.38 22.59 17.84
C LEU A 177 -3.06 21.48 17.04
N GLN A 178 -2.92 20.24 17.49
CA GLN A 178 -3.55 19.09 16.82
C GLN A 178 -5.07 19.12 17.07
N HIS A 179 -5.82 19.79 16.19
CA HIS A 179 -7.29 19.77 16.15
C HIS A 179 -8.01 20.23 17.43
N VAL A 180 -7.67 21.42 17.95
CA VAL A 180 -8.42 22.00 19.06
C VAL A 180 -9.72 22.63 18.53
N PRO A 181 -10.90 22.19 18.98
CA PRO A 181 -12.17 22.80 18.56
C PRO A 181 -12.23 24.28 18.93
N LEU A 182 -12.77 25.12 18.04
CA LEU A 182 -12.93 26.57 18.29
C LEU A 182 -13.68 26.86 19.60
N GLU A 183 -14.69 26.05 19.92
CA GLU A 183 -15.54 26.23 21.11
C GLU A 183 -14.74 26.05 22.42
N GLU A 184 -13.67 25.30 22.42
CA GLU A 184 -12.81 25.03 23.57
C GLU A 184 -11.70 26.08 23.71
N TYR A 185 -11.40 26.81 22.63
CA TYR A 185 -10.34 27.81 22.63
C TYR A 185 -10.85 29.21 22.98
N LYS A 186 -10.41 29.74 24.10
CA LYS A 186 -10.93 31.01 24.67
C LYS A 186 -10.10 32.24 24.28
N GLU A 187 -8.92 32.03 23.69
CA GLU A 187 -8.01 33.11 23.36
C GLU A 187 -8.16 33.60 21.92
N ILE A 188 -9.38 33.80 21.47
CA ILE A 188 -9.74 34.31 20.15
C ILE A 188 -11.10 35.00 20.21
N ALA A 189 -11.31 36.04 19.42
CA ALA A 189 -12.62 36.70 19.31
C ALA A 189 -13.60 35.82 18.52
N GLN A 190 -14.30 34.92 19.20
CA GLN A 190 -15.19 33.93 18.60
C GLN A 190 -16.34 34.58 17.81
N THR A 191 -16.80 35.76 18.21
CA THR A 191 -17.84 36.51 17.51
C THR A 191 -17.39 36.95 16.11
N VAL A 192 -16.13 37.36 15.97
CA VAL A 192 -15.53 37.74 14.67
C VAL A 192 -15.38 36.52 13.77
N VAL A 193 -14.86 35.42 14.32
CA VAL A 193 -14.71 34.15 13.57
C VAL A 193 -16.06 33.62 13.09
N THR A 194 -17.08 33.67 13.97
CA THR A 194 -18.45 33.23 13.62
C THR A 194 -19.06 34.10 12.53
N TYR A 195 -18.82 35.42 12.55
CA TYR A 195 -19.26 36.31 11.47
C TYR A 195 -18.66 35.91 10.13
N VAL A 196 -17.32 35.77 10.05
CA VAL A 196 -16.60 35.41 8.84
C VAL A 196 -17.05 34.03 8.31
N ARG A 197 -17.21 33.03 9.16
CA ARG A 197 -17.71 31.73 8.78
C ARG A 197 -19.10 31.79 8.15
N ARG A 198 -20.01 32.62 8.70
CA ARG A 198 -21.39 32.70 8.24
C ARG A 198 -21.54 33.46 6.92
N THR A 199 -20.74 34.53 6.75
CA THR A 199 -20.87 35.46 5.62
C THR A 199 -19.91 35.12 4.48
N ASN A 200 -18.83 34.40 4.74
CA ASN A 200 -17.68 34.24 3.84
C ASN A 200 -17.04 35.59 3.45
N GLU A 201 -17.22 36.62 4.26
CA GLU A 201 -16.65 37.93 4.03
C GLU A 201 -15.55 38.24 5.09
N SER A 202 -14.51 38.94 4.66
CA SER A 202 -13.45 39.37 5.60
C SER A 202 -13.96 40.40 6.57
N ALA A 203 -13.61 40.28 7.84
CA ALA A 203 -13.86 41.27 8.88
C ALA A 203 -12.56 42.01 9.21
N VAL A 204 -12.56 43.32 9.00
CA VAL A 204 -11.44 44.21 9.39
C VAL A 204 -11.96 45.20 10.43
N ILE A 205 -11.28 45.19 11.58
CA ILE A 205 -11.70 45.96 12.78
C ILE A 205 -10.52 46.83 13.18
N ASN A 206 -10.65 48.13 12.96
CA ASN A 206 -9.59 49.11 13.24
C ASN A 206 -9.33 49.37 14.74
N ASN A 207 -10.38 49.26 15.57
CA ASN A 207 -10.29 49.31 17.01
C ASN A 207 -11.34 48.41 17.64
N ALA A 208 -10.94 47.20 17.98
CA ALA A 208 -11.86 46.17 18.45
C ALA A 208 -12.47 46.51 19.81
N ALA A 209 -11.75 47.24 20.65
CA ALA A 209 -12.26 47.65 21.98
C ALA A 209 -13.43 48.63 21.92
N THR A 210 -13.59 49.39 20.82
CA THR A 210 -14.63 50.40 20.64
C THR A 210 -15.62 50.10 19.54
N ASP A 211 -15.42 49.03 18.78
CA ASP A 211 -16.34 48.64 17.71
C ASP A 211 -17.62 48.07 18.29
N MET A 212 -18.74 48.75 18.02
CA MET A 212 -20.06 48.40 18.58
C MET A 212 -20.53 46.98 18.23
N ARG A 213 -20.02 46.40 17.10
CA ARG A 213 -20.39 45.05 16.64
C ARG A 213 -19.78 43.95 17.51
N TYR A 214 -18.57 44.21 18.07
CA TYR A 214 -17.75 43.18 18.69
C TYR A 214 -17.30 43.51 20.10
N GLN A 215 -17.58 44.74 20.64
CA GLN A 215 -17.18 45.18 21.95
C GLN A 215 -17.71 44.32 23.13
N MET A 216 -18.75 43.50 22.89
CA MET A 216 -19.29 42.55 23.87
C MET A 216 -18.59 41.20 23.88
N ASP A 217 -17.67 40.96 22.95
CA ASP A 217 -16.89 39.72 22.95
C ASP A 217 -15.97 39.66 24.17
N LYS A 218 -16.04 38.55 24.90
CA LYS A 218 -15.30 38.39 26.17
C LYS A 218 -13.79 38.49 25.98
N TYR A 219 -13.28 37.93 24.89
CA TYR A 219 -11.86 37.98 24.58
C TYR A 219 -11.41 39.41 24.29
N ILE A 220 -12.15 40.16 23.46
CA ILE A 220 -11.86 41.55 23.13
C ILE A 220 -11.85 42.42 24.39
N GLN A 221 -12.82 42.21 25.30
CA GLN A 221 -12.89 42.95 26.56
C GLN A 221 -11.70 42.68 27.49
N GLN A 222 -11.29 41.42 27.58
CA GLN A 222 -10.19 41.03 28.48
C GLN A 222 -8.82 41.42 27.91
N ARG A 223 -8.57 41.17 26.63
CA ARG A 223 -7.29 41.42 25.97
C ARG A 223 -7.13 42.91 25.54
N LYS A 224 -8.22 43.67 25.44
CA LYS A 224 -8.26 45.02 24.89
C LYS A 224 -7.63 45.09 23.50
N ALA A 225 -7.94 44.09 22.65
CA ALA A 225 -7.43 43.96 21.30
C ALA A 225 -7.66 45.28 20.52
N LYS A 226 -6.62 45.78 19.83
CA LYS A 226 -6.71 47.01 19.05
C LYS A 226 -7.19 46.76 17.65
N SER A 227 -6.42 46.07 16.85
CA SER A 227 -6.77 45.76 15.44
C SER A 227 -6.94 44.27 15.24
N ILE A 228 -8.03 43.88 14.59
CA ILE A 228 -8.30 42.48 14.22
C ILE A 228 -8.61 42.42 12.72
N MET A 229 -8.03 41.47 12.03
CA MET A 229 -8.41 41.07 10.67
C MET A 229 -8.70 39.57 10.66
N SER A 230 -9.86 39.19 10.14
CA SER A 230 -10.23 37.78 9.95
C SER A 230 -10.71 37.58 8.53
N THR A 231 -10.08 36.67 7.82
CA THR A 231 -10.32 36.46 6.38
C THR A 231 -10.65 34.99 6.14
N PRO A 232 -11.73 34.70 5.37
CA PRO A 232 -12.03 33.33 4.98
C PRO A 232 -10.99 32.81 4.00
N ILE A 233 -10.65 31.53 4.10
CA ILE A 233 -9.82 30.81 3.16
C ILE A 233 -10.79 30.02 2.28
N LEU A 234 -10.87 30.42 0.99
CA LEU A 234 -11.81 29.85 0.03
C LEU A 234 -11.03 29.21 -1.13
N HIS A 235 -11.34 27.96 -1.48
CA HIS A 235 -10.85 27.33 -2.68
C HIS A 235 -12.01 27.05 -3.64
N GLN A 236 -12.00 27.64 -4.83
CA GLN A 236 -13.07 27.53 -5.84
C GLN A 236 -14.48 27.78 -5.26
N GLY A 237 -14.60 28.73 -4.33
CA GLY A 237 -15.85 29.06 -3.67
C GLY A 237 -16.22 28.17 -2.48
N LYS A 238 -15.46 27.11 -2.23
CA LYS A 238 -15.65 26.23 -1.08
C LYS A 238 -14.88 26.79 0.12
N PHE A 239 -15.54 26.84 1.27
CA PHE A 239 -14.92 27.25 2.52
C PHE A 239 -13.97 26.16 3.04
N ILE A 240 -12.70 26.54 3.29
CA ILE A 240 -11.64 25.66 3.81
C ILE A 240 -11.32 25.99 5.25
N GLY A 241 -11.36 27.28 5.61
CA GLY A 241 -11.01 27.72 6.94
C GLY A 241 -11.02 29.22 7.10
N ILE A 242 -10.37 29.71 8.14
CA ILE A 242 -10.26 31.15 8.49
C ILE A 242 -8.84 31.45 8.92
N LEU A 243 -8.32 32.54 8.42
CA LEU A 243 -7.11 33.18 8.91
C LEU A 243 -7.52 34.35 9.81
N TYR A 244 -7.12 34.29 11.08
CA TYR A 244 -7.40 35.30 12.08
C TYR A 244 -6.11 35.98 12.54
N LEU A 245 -6.05 37.29 12.48
CA LEU A 245 -4.84 38.08 12.73
C LEU A 245 -5.14 39.22 13.74
N GLU A 246 -4.20 39.48 14.63
CA GLU A 246 -4.27 40.56 15.62
C GLU A 246 -3.03 41.43 15.60
N ASN A 247 -3.25 42.74 15.86
CA ASN A 247 -2.21 43.68 16.21
C ASN A 247 -2.64 44.51 17.39
N ASN A 248 -1.93 44.37 18.50
CA ASN A 248 -2.25 45.05 19.79
C ASN A 248 -1.36 46.26 20.04
N LEU A 249 -0.44 46.61 19.14
CA LEU A 249 0.40 47.82 19.27
C LEU A 249 -0.34 49.08 18.83
N THR A 250 -1.07 48.99 17.70
CA THR A 250 -1.72 50.17 17.12
C THR A 250 -3.14 49.84 16.64
N THR A 251 -3.96 50.88 16.60
CA THR A 251 -5.26 50.83 15.93
C THR A 251 -5.08 51.07 14.44
N GLY A 252 -5.92 50.46 13.61
CA GLY A 252 -5.83 50.59 12.14
C GLY A 252 -4.57 49.92 11.54
N ALA A 253 -4.04 48.91 12.19
CA ALA A 253 -2.83 48.20 11.71
C ALA A 253 -3.01 47.55 10.34
N PHE A 254 -4.22 47.15 9.99
CA PHE A 254 -4.53 46.47 8.71
C PHE A 254 -4.99 47.49 7.68
N THR A 255 -4.03 48.08 6.96
CA THR A 255 -4.30 49.03 5.86
C THR A 255 -4.93 48.34 4.66
N GLN A 256 -5.52 49.13 3.74
CA GLN A 256 -6.14 48.59 2.54
C GLN A 256 -5.14 47.77 1.66
N GLU A 257 -3.89 48.18 1.62
CA GLU A 257 -2.81 47.47 0.93
C GLU A 257 -2.58 46.09 1.53
N ARG A 258 -2.48 45.99 2.88
CA ARG A 258 -2.34 44.73 3.60
C ARG A 258 -3.56 43.81 3.43
N ILE A 259 -4.75 44.39 3.40
CA ILE A 259 -6.00 43.64 3.13
C ILE A 259 -5.98 43.04 1.73
N ASN A 260 -5.62 43.84 0.72
CA ASN A 260 -5.51 43.36 -0.66
C ASN A 260 -4.43 42.25 -0.80
N LEU A 261 -3.31 42.42 -0.14
CA LEU A 261 -2.24 41.45 -0.10
C LEU A 261 -2.68 40.12 0.53
N MET A 262 -3.36 40.17 1.67
CA MET A 262 -3.90 38.99 2.34
C MET A 262 -4.97 38.30 1.48
N SER A 263 -5.77 39.04 0.75
CA SER A 263 -6.75 38.47 -0.18
C SER A 263 -6.09 37.68 -1.32
N LEU A 264 -4.98 38.19 -1.88
CA LEU A 264 -4.20 37.47 -2.89
C LEU A 264 -3.53 36.21 -2.32
N LEU A 265 -2.94 36.30 -1.13
CA LEU A 265 -2.30 35.16 -0.45
C LEU A 265 -3.32 34.12 -0.04
N SER A 266 -4.55 34.51 0.37
CA SER A 266 -5.59 33.57 0.81
C SER A 266 -5.95 32.54 -0.26
N GLY A 267 -5.97 32.92 -1.53
CA GLY A 267 -6.19 31.97 -2.64
C GLY A 267 -5.08 30.95 -2.78
N GLN A 268 -3.82 31.37 -2.64
CA GLN A 268 -2.68 30.47 -2.71
C GLN A 268 -2.60 29.57 -1.46
N ILE A 269 -2.86 30.13 -0.30
CA ILE A 269 -2.98 29.40 0.97
C ILE A 269 -4.03 28.30 0.88
N ALA A 270 -5.22 28.64 0.35
CA ALA A 270 -6.29 27.69 0.15
C ALA A 270 -5.88 26.49 -0.72
N THR A 271 -5.24 26.79 -1.85
CA THR A 271 -4.77 25.76 -2.78
C THR A 271 -3.71 24.86 -2.14
N SER A 272 -2.75 25.43 -1.43
CA SER A 272 -1.66 24.68 -0.79
C SER A 272 -2.17 23.81 0.36
N ILE A 273 -3.09 24.33 1.19
CA ILE A 273 -3.71 23.55 2.28
C ILE A 273 -4.51 22.39 1.70
N GLU A 274 -5.33 22.63 0.65
CA GLU A 274 -6.13 21.57 0.06
C GLU A 274 -5.25 20.49 -0.58
N ASN A 275 -4.19 20.86 -1.28
CA ASN A 275 -3.21 19.92 -1.82
C ASN A 275 -2.55 19.09 -0.72
N ALA A 276 -2.12 19.71 0.38
CA ALA A 276 -1.52 19.00 1.51
C ALA A 276 -2.52 18.04 2.19
N MET A 277 -3.79 18.47 2.34
CA MET A 277 -4.84 17.61 2.89
C MET A 277 -5.17 16.43 1.97
N LEU A 278 -5.24 16.66 0.65
CA LEU A 278 -5.44 15.61 -0.35
C LEU A 278 -4.29 14.61 -0.35
N TYR A 279 -3.05 15.09 -0.30
CA TYR A 279 -1.86 14.26 -0.24
C TYR A 279 -1.85 13.35 0.99
N ASN A 280 -2.09 13.92 2.17
CA ASN A 280 -2.18 13.17 3.43
C ASN A 280 -3.29 12.11 3.41
N ASN A 281 -4.47 12.45 2.86
CA ASN A 281 -5.56 11.50 2.70
C ASN A 281 -5.24 10.39 1.71
N LEU A 282 -4.52 10.70 0.63
CA LEU A 282 -4.10 9.72 -0.37
C LEU A 282 -3.07 8.76 0.23
N GLU A 283 -2.06 9.28 0.93
CA GLU A 283 -1.03 8.48 1.60
C GLU A 283 -1.65 7.49 2.59
N ARG A 284 -2.54 7.94 3.46
CA ARG A 284 -3.28 7.06 4.38
C ARG A 284 -4.09 5.98 3.65
N LYS A 285 -4.79 6.32 2.56
CA LYS A 285 -5.53 5.35 1.75
C LYS A 285 -4.61 4.33 1.07
N VAL A 286 -3.44 4.76 0.62
CA VAL A 286 -2.43 3.86 0.02
C VAL A 286 -1.91 2.88 1.06
N GLU A 287 -1.61 3.36 2.27
CA GLU A 287 -1.18 2.49 3.38
C GLU A 287 -2.26 1.48 3.76
N GLU A 288 -3.51 1.93 3.95
CA GLU A 288 -4.65 1.06 4.27
C GLU A 288 -4.84 -0.02 3.19
N ARG A 289 -4.84 0.36 1.91
CA ARG A 289 -5.00 -0.57 0.79
C ARG A 289 -3.82 -1.54 0.63
N THR A 290 -2.62 -1.06 0.91
CA THR A 290 -1.42 -1.91 0.86
C THR A 290 -1.45 -2.97 1.95
N ALA A 291 -1.89 -2.60 3.16
CA ALA A 291 -2.07 -3.53 4.27
C ALA A 291 -3.17 -4.57 3.97
N GLU A 292 -4.33 -4.15 3.45
CA GLU A 292 -5.42 -5.04 3.03
C GLU A 292 -4.96 -6.04 1.97
N LEU A 293 -4.27 -5.56 0.93
CA LEU A 293 -3.74 -6.41 -0.15
C LEU A 293 -2.70 -7.43 0.37
N ALA A 294 -1.85 -7.03 1.32
CA ALA A 294 -0.88 -7.92 1.92
C ALA A 294 -1.56 -9.05 2.71
N GLU A 295 -2.64 -8.73 3.44
CA GLU A 295 -3.43 -9.72 4.18
C GLU A 295 -4.18 -10.68 3.23
N GLU A 296 -4.84 -10.14 2.21
CA GLU A 296 -5.53 -10.97 1.21
C GLU A 296 -4.57 -11.89 0.46
N LYS A 297 -3.39 -11.37 0.07
CA LYS A 297 -2.34 -12.16 -0.56
C LYS A 297 -1.88 -13.30 0.35
N LYS A 298 -1.64 -13.00 1.63
CA LYS A 298 -1.26 -14.03 2.61
C LYS A 298 -2.31 -15.12 2.74
N LYS A 299 -3.59 -14.75 2.89
CA LYS A 299 -4.70 -15.72 2.94
C LYS A 299 -4.78 -16.58 1.68
N SER A 300 -4.59 -15.99 0.52
CA SER A 300 -4.57 -16.72 -0.77
C SER A 300 -3.39 -17.69 -0.83
N ASP A 301 -2.22 -17.26 -0.38
CA ASP A 301 -1.01 -18.08 -0.35
C ASP A 301 -1.16 -19.27 0.63
N ASP A 302 -1.66 -19.02 1.83
CA ASP A 302 -1.93 -20.04 2.84
C ASP A 302 -2.93 -21.10 2.32
N LEU A 303 -4.00 -20.69 1.64
CA LEU A 303 -4.95 -21.60 1.01
C LEU A 303 -4.31 -22.45 -0.08
N LEU A 304 -3.43 -21.87 -0.89
CA LEU A 304 -2.74 -22.61 -1.96
C LEU A 304 -1.73 -23.60 -1.39
N PHE A 305 -0.98 -23.23 -0.35
CA PHE A 305 -0.02 -24.10 0.32
C PHE A 305 -0.67 -25.24 1.10
N ASN A 306 -1.96 -25.12 1.46
CA ASN A 306 -2.73 -26.23 2.01
C ASN A 306 -3.12 -27.29 0.96
N ILE A 307 -3.03 -26.94 -0.34
CA ILE A 307 -3.40 -27.84 -1.45
C ILE A 307 -2.19 -28.38 -2.18
N LEU A 308 -1.12 -27.59 -2.28
CA LEU A 308 0.11 -27.90 -3.03
C LEU A 308 1.35 -27.70 -2.15
N PRO A 309 2.38 -28.54 -2.29
CA PRO A 309 3.67 -28.26 -1.68
C PRO A 309 4.20 -26.88 -2.10
N ALA A 310 4.88 -26.18 -1.18
CA ALA A 310 5.28 -24.78 -1.36
C ALA A 310 6.06 -24.53 -2.66
N GLU A 311 7.06 -25.37 -2.97
CA GLU A 311 7.86 -25.23 -4.20
C GLU A 311 7.02 -25.39 -5.46
N THR A 312 6.06 -26.33 -5.44
CA THR A 312 5.13 -26.58 -6.54
C THR A 312 4.13 -25.44 -6.72
N ALA A 313 3.65 -24.88 -5.62
CA ALA A 313 2.76 -23.72 -5.63
C ALA A 313 3.46 -22.46 -6.16
N ASP A 314 4.73 -22.24 -5.78
CA ASP A 314 5.53 -21.13 -6.28
C ASP A 314 5.84 -21.25 -7.77
N GLU A 315 6.15 -22.46 -8.26
CA GLU A 315 6.31 -22.70 -9.71
C GLU A 315 5.00 -22.40 -10.45
N LEU A 316 3.88 -22.88 -9.93
CA LEU A 316 2.55 -22.64 -10.52
C LEU A 316 2.21 -21.16 -10.60
N LYS A 317 2.46 -20.39 -9.51
CA LYS A 317 2.25 -18.93 -9.50
C LYS A 317 3.12 -18.22 -10.53
N ARG A 318 4.37 -18.62 -10.67
CA ARG A 318 5.34 -17.94 -11.53
C ARG A 318 5.14 -18.25 -13.01
N VAL A 319 4.84 -19.50 -13.34
CA VAL A 319 4.87 -20.02 -14.73
C VAL A 319 3.48 -20.40 -15.24
N GLY A 320 2.48 -20.52 -14.36
CA GLY A 320 1.12 -20.97 -14.70
C GLY A 320 1.00 -22.47 -14.95
N ARG A 321 2.07 -23.22 -14.75
CA ARG A 321 2.14 -24.68 -14.88
C ARG A 321 3.28 -25.22 -14.03
N THR A 322 3.23 -26.52 -13.71
CA THR A 322 4.30 -27.21 -12.99
C THR A 322 4.96 -28.27 -13.89
N THR A 323 6.23 -28.53 -13.62
CA THR A 323 7.00 -29.55 -14.31
C THR A 323 6.97 -30.85 -13.51
N PRO A 324 6.54 -32.00 -14.07
CA PRO A 324 6.63 -33.28 -13.38
C PRO A 324 8.06 -33.60 -12.98
N GLN A 325 8.25 -34.02 -11.74
CA GLN A 325 9.57 -34.33 -11.18
C GLN A 325 9.71 -35.84 -10.89
N LYS A 326 10.83 -36.43 -11.30
CA LYS A 326 11.18 -37.82 -10.97
C LYS A 326 11.93 -37.89 -9.64
N PHE A 327 11.49 -38.77 -8.76
CA PHE A 327 12.14 -39.12 -7.50
C PHE A 327 12.59 -40.56 -7.57
N GLU A 328 13.89 -40.80 -7.35
CA GLU A 328 14.50 -42.13 -7.51
C GLU A 328 14.15 -43.07 -6.35
N SER A 329 13.92 -42.52 -5.16
CA SER A 329 13.57 -43.32 -3.96
C SER A 329 12.65 -42.52 -3.02
N VAL A 330 11.45 -42.99 -2.85
CA VAL A 330 10.45 -42.52 -1.89
C VAL A 330 9.81 -43.71 -1.19
N THR A 331 9.08 -43.52 -0.11
CA THR A 331 8.28 -44.57 0.54
C THR A 331 6.82 -44.17 0.55
N VAL A 332 6.03 -44.92 -0.20
CA VAL A 332 4.57 -44.74 -0.28
C VAL A 332 3.91 -45.57 0.78
N LEU A 333 2.98 -44.96 1.51
CA LEU A 333 2.16 -45.59 2.54
C LEU A 333 0.68 -45.49 2.14
N PHE A 334 -0.04 -46.61 2.25
CA PHE A 334 -1.49 -46.66 2.22
C PHE A 334 -2.02 -47.18 3.52
N THR A 335 -3.14 -46.61 3.98
CA THR A 335 -4.00 -47.21 5.01
C THR A 335 -5.41 -47.39 4.48
N ASP A 336 -6.12 -48.41 4.95
CA ASP A 336 -7.50 -48.66 4.60
C ASP A 336 -8.26 -49.25 5.82
N PHE A 337 -9.53 -48.91 5.97
CA PHE A 337 -10.34 -49.43 7.05
C PHE A 337 -10.95 -50.78 6.71
N ILE A 338 -10.86 -51.73 7.60
CA ILE A 338 -11.45 -53.04 7.39
C ILE A 338 -12.95 -52.99 7.59
N GLY A 339 -13.69 -53.33 6.51
CA GLY A 339 -15.14 -53.43 6.54
C GLY A 339 -15.85 -52.08 6.78
N PHE A 340 -15.22 -50.97 6.39
CA PHE A 340 -15.81 -49.65 6.55
C PHE A 340 -17.18 -49.54 5.91
N THR A 341 -17.33 -49.96 4.66
CA THR A 341 -18.64 -49.93 3.94
C THR A 341 -19.75 -50.61 4.69
N SER A 342 -19.50 -51.80 5.31
CA SER A 342 -20.51 -52.52 6.06
C SER A 342 -20.83 -51.88 7.41
N LYS A 343 -19.84 -51.29 8.09
CA LYS A 343 -20.00 -50.59 9.37
C LYS A 343 -20.69 -49.23 9.18
N SER A 344 -20.33 -48.51 8.13
CA SER A 344 -20.91 -47.23 7.80
C SER A 344 -22.35 -47.28 7.30
N SER A 345 -22.82 -48.44 6.83
CA SER A 345 -24.23 -48.60 6.38
C SER A 345 -25.29 -48.34 7.47
N SER A 346 -24.90 -48.43 8.75
CA SER A 346 -25.75 -48.13 9.91
C SER A 346 -25.57 -46.71 10.47
N MET A 347 -24.66 -45.90 9.91
CA MET A 347 -24.33 -44.55 10.37
C MET A 347 -25.04 -43.50 9.51
N SER A 348 -25.35 -42.34 10.09
CA SER A 348 -25.80 -41.17 9.31
C SER A 348 -24.70 -40.63 8.42
N PRO A 349 -25.03 -39.91 7.33
CA PRO A 349 -24.04 -39.26 6.49
C PRO A 349 -23.07 -38.32 7.26
N GLU A 350 -23.61 -37.59 8.22
CA GLU A 350 -22.84 -36.68 9.08
C GLU A 350 -21.87 -37.45 9.98
N GLU A 351 -22.32 -38.59 10.56
CA GLU A 351 -21.47 -39.46 11.37
C GLU A 351 -20.34 -40.08 10.57
N ILE A 352 -20.61 -40.48 9.32
CA ILE A 352 -19.56 -41.00 8.41
C ILE A 352 -18.49 -39.96 8.19
N VAL A 353 -18.88 -38.74 7.76
CA VAL A 353 -17.96 -37.65 7.48
C VAL A 353 -17.15 -37.28 8.73
N THR A 354 -17.81 -37.07 9.86
CA THR A 354 -17.17 -36.74 11.13
C THR A 354 -16.20 -37.84 11.59
N THR A 355 -16.56 -39.11 11.41
CA THR A 355 -15.69 -40.24 11.76
C THR A 355 -14.43 -40.24 10.89
N VAL A 356 -14.57 -40.18 9.56
CA VAL A 356 -13.44 -40.16 8.63
C VAL A 356 -12.55 -38.93 8.89
N ASP A 357 -13.15 -37.77 9.08
CA ASP A 357 -12.42 -36.53 9.39
C ASP A 357 -11.62 -36.64 10.69
N THR A 358 -12.17 -37.24 11.74
CA THR A 358 -11.47 -37.46 13.02
C THR A 358 -10.18 -38.29 12.81
N TYR A 359 -10.27 -39.39 12.08
CA TYR A 359 -9.11 -40.24 11.80
C TYR A 359 -8.11 -39.57 10.90
N PHE A 360 -8.53 -38.96 9.80
CA PHE A 360 -7.63 -38.34 8.81
C PHE A 360 -6.97 -37.09 9.36
N SER A 361 -7.66 -36.29 10.16
CA SER A 361 -7.04 -35.16 10.87
C SER A 361 -5.95 -35.60 11.84
N ALA A 362 -6.14 -36.70 12.54
CA ALA A 362 -5.10 -37.27 13.39
C ALA A 362 -3.92 -37.80 12.56
N PHE A 363 -4.20 -38.48 11.44
CA PHE A 363 -3.15 -38.93 10.52
C PHE A 363 -2.37 -37.75 9.91
N ASP A 364 -3.05 -36.66 9.54
CA ASP A 364 -2.42 -35.44 9.04
C ASP A 364 -1.42 -34.86 10.07
N MET A 365 -1.77 -34.81 11.34
CA MET A 365 -0.85 -34.36 12.41
C MET A 365 0.36 -35.29 12.55
N ILE A 366 0.14 -36.62 12.50
CA ILE A 366 1.21 -37.60 12.66
C ILE A 366 2.17 -37.54 11.46
N VAL A 367 1.66 -37.56 10.22
CA VAL A 367 2.53 -37.56 9.03
C VAL A 367 3.33 -36.26 8.94
N ASN A 368 2.74 -35.13 9.31
CA ASN A 368 3.46 -33.84 9.37
C ASN A 368 4.63 -33.86 10.38
N LYS A 369 4.45 -34.46 11.55
CA LYS A 369 5.51 -34.64 12.57
C LYS A 369 6.73 -35.37 12.00
N TYR A 370 6.53 -36.34 11.12
CA TYR A 370 7.57 -37.15 10.51
C TYR A 370 8.01 -36.64 9.14
N LYS A 371 7.55 -35.46 8.70
CA LYS A 371 7.84 -34.88 7.38
C LYS A 371 7.47 -35.81 6.22
N VAL A 372 6.35 -36.51 6.36
CA VAL A 372 5.75 -37.37 5.35
C VAL A 372 4.62 -36.56 4.68
N GLU A 373 4.65 -36.46 3.38
CA GLU A 373 3.70 -35.66 2.59
C GLU A 373 2.39 -36.42 2.37
N LYS A 374 1.26 -35.83 2.77
CA LYS A 374 -0.07 -36.31 2.43
C LYS A 374 -0.32 -36.09 0.94
N ILE A 375 -0.74 -37.14 0.22
CA ILE A 375 -1.05 -37.00 -1.20
C ILE A 375 -2.56 -36.86 -1.40
N LYS A 376 -3.35 -37.83 -0.96
CA LYS A 376 -4.81 -37.82 -1.11
C LYS A 376 -5.48 -38.87 -0.25
N THR A 377 -6.80 -38.77 -0.19
CA THR A 377 -7.67 -39.84 0.31
C THR A 377 -8.43 -40.46 -0.85
N ILE A 378 -8.68 -41.76 -0.80
CA ILE A 378 -9.42 -42.52 -1.82
C ILE A 378 -10.55 -43.30 -1.08
N GLY A 379 -11.70 -42.66 -0.96
CA GLY A 379 -12.77 -43.21 -0.09
C GLY A 379 -12.31 -43.19 1.36
N ASP A 380 -12.24 -44.38 1.96
CA ASP A 380 -11.76 -44.61 3.33
C ASP A 380 -10.24 -44.97 3.40
N ALA A 381 -9.52 -44.89 2.29
CA ALA A 381 -8.09 -45.09 2.26
C ALA A 381 -7.35 -43.73 2.35
N TYR A 382 -6.24 -43.70 3.09
CA TYR A 382 -5.36 -42.56 3.23
C TYR A 382 -4.00 -42.87 2.60
N MET A 383 -3.48 -41.95 1.79
CA MET A 383 -2.21 -42.11 1.06
C MET A 383 -1.27 -40.97 1.38
N CYS A 384 -0.06 -41.33 1.81
CA CYS A 384 1.04 -40.38 2.06
C CYS A 384 2.39 -40.94 1.59
N VAL A 385 3.40 -40.08 1.51
CA VAL A 385 4.71 -40.42 0.92
C VAL A 385 5.85 -39.74 1.67
N GLY A 386 6.82 -40.52 2.13
CA GLY A 386 8.09 -40.00 2.64
C GLY A 386 9.08 -39.77 1.51
N GLY A 387 9.86 -38.67 1.58
CA GLY A 387 10.85 -38.31 0.57
C GLY A 387 10.31 -37.34 -0.49
N LEU A 388 9.16 -36.77 -0.27
CA LEU A 388 8.51 -35.71 -1.06
C LEU A 388 8.16 -34.52 -0.15
N PRO A 389 8.05 -33.29 -0.69
CA PRO A 389 8.53 -32.85 -2.01
C PRO A 389 10.07 -32.75 -2.06
N ILE A 390 10.73 -32.83 -0.90
CA ILE A 390 12.20 -32.75 -0.77
C ILE A 390 12.76 -34.14 -0.55
N PRO A 391 13.63 -34.65 -1.46
CA PRO A 391 14.27 -35.94 -1.28
C PRO A 391 15.09 -35.99 0.01
N ASN A 392 14.99 -37.09 0.73
CA ASN A 392 15.80 -37.35 1.93
C ASN A 392 16.15 -38.85 2.06
N SER A 393 17.19 -39.16 2.79
CA SER A 393 17.65 -40.55 3.00
C SER A 393 16.93 -41.29 4.13
N THR A 394 16.10 -40.60 4.89
CA THR A 394 15.38 -41.14 6.07
C THR A 394 13.93 -41.51 5.73
N HIS A 395 13.48 -41.22 4.52
CA HIS A 395 12.09 -41.36 4.09
C HIS A 395 11.45 -42.69 4.49
N ALA A 396 12.16 -43.79 4.37
CA ALA A 396 11.61 -45.11 4.69
C ALA A 396 11.41 -45.28 6.19
N THR A 397 12.39 -44.85 6.99
CA THR A 397 12.30 -44.90 8.46
C THR A 397 11.21 -43.97 8.98
N ASP A 398 11.16 -42.74 8.47
CA ASP A 398 10.21 -41.72 8.88
C ASP A 398 8.78 -42.16 8.56
N THR A 399 8.56 -42.78 7.38
CA THR A 399 7.22 -43.29 7.00
C THR A 399 6.81 -44.52 7.84
N VAL A 400 7.77 -45.41 8.20
CA VAL A 400 7.47 -46.54 9.10
C VAL A 400 7.13 -46.02 10.50
N LEU A 401 7.86 -45.04 11.04
CA LEU A 401 7.55 -44.42 12.33
C LEU A 401 6.14 -43.76 12.33
N ALA A 402 5.82 -43.06 11.26
CA ALA A 402 4.47 -42.49 11.08
C ALA A 402 3.39 -43.60 11.06
N ALA A 403 3.66 -44.71 10.34
CA ALA A 403 2.74 -45.84 10.31
C ALA A 403 2.52 -46.48 11.68
N MET A 404 3.56 -46.61 12.50
CA MET A 404 3.48 -47.13 13.86
C MET A 404 2.65 -46.19 14.74
N GLU A 405 2.93 -44.89 14.73
CA GLU A 405 2.17 -43.93 15.54
C GLU A 405 0.71 -43.82 15.09
N ILE A 406 0.43 -43.92 13.78
CA ILE A 406 -0.93 -44.01 13.26
C ILE A 406 -1.64 -45.24 13.83
N LEU A 407 -1.01 -46.40 13.84
CA LEU A 407 -1.60 -47.61 14.36
C LEU A 407 -1.85 -47.54 15.87
N ASP A 408 -0.88 -46.98 16.64
CA ASP A 408 -1.02 -46.78 18.08
C ASP A 408 -2.19 -45.81 18.37
N TRP A 409 -2.30 -44.72 17.64
CA TRP A 409 -3.40 -43.79 17.79
C TRP A 409 -4.76 -44.45 17.50
N VAL A 410 -4.85 -45.23 16.43
CA VAL A 410 -6.10 -45.94 16.07
C VAL A 410 -6.49 -46.96 17.15
N ASN A 411 -5.51 -47.67 17.72
CA ASN A 411 -5.78 -48.64 18.81
C ASN A 411 -6.29 -47.92 20.07
N ALA A 412 -5.65 -46.82 20.48
CA ALA A 412 -6.12 -46.02 21.61
C ALA A 412 -7.54 -45.44 21.38
N HIS A 413 -7.78 -44.88 20.18
CA HIS A 413 -9.11 -44.36 19.82
C HIS A 413 -10.19 -45.44 19.77
N ASN A 414 -9.85 -46.64 19.33
CA ASN A 414 -10.77 -47.78 19.37
C ASN A 414 -11.13 -48.20 20.79
N GLU A 415 -10.23 -48.10 21.76
CA GLU A 415 -10.54 -48.33 23.18
C GLU A 415 -11.58 -47.33 23.70
N GLU A 416 -11.44 -46.05 23.36
CA GLU A 416 -12.42 -45.01 23.69
C GLU A 416 -13.77 -45.26 23.03
N ARG A 417 -13.77 -45.67 21.76
CA ARG A 417 -14.99 -46.02 21.03
C ARG A 417 -15.70 -47.22 21.68
N ARG A 418 -14.95 -48.25 22.04
CA ARG A 418 -15.48 -49.44 22.74
C ARG A 418 -16.09 -49.06 24.08
N ALA A 419 -15.40 -48.24 24.87
CA ALA A 419 -15.92 -47.74 26.15
C ALA A 419 -17.21 -46.92 25.99
N SER A 420 -17.40 -46.28 24.84
CA SER A 420 -18.59 -45.49 24.50
C SER A 420 -19.69 -46.30 23.77
N GLY A 421 -19.51 -47.61 23.59
CA GLY A 421 -20.45 -48.47 22.87
C GLY A 421 -20.51 -48.22 21.36
N ARG A 422 -19.50 -47.55 20.78
CA ARG A 422 -19.41 -47.25 19.36
C ARG A 422 -18.61 -48.33 18.63
N PRO A 423 -18.87 -48.59 17.34
CA PRO A 423 -18.13 -49.57 16.55
C PRO A 423 -16.65 -49.18 16.40
N GLU A 424 -15.77 -50.19 16.55
CA GLU A 424 -14.34 -50.04 16.33
C GLU A 424 -14.02 -50.10 14.84
N PHE A 425 -12.94 -49.37 14.42
CA PHE A 425 -12.43 -49.40 13.07
C PHE A 425 -10.98 -49.89 13.09
N LEU A 426 -10.76 -51.10 12.60
CA LEU A 426 -9.40 -51.62 12.38
C LEU A 426 -8.90 -51.14 11.03
N ILE A 427 -7.60 -50.79 10.98
CA ILE A 427 -6.95 -50.42 9.75
C ILE A 427 -5.91 -51.43 9.32
N ARG A 428 -5.68 -51.50 8.00
CA ARG A 428 -4.54 -52.16 7.40
C ARG A 428 -3.58 -51.09 6.93
N ILE A 429 -2.29 -51.34 7.06
CA ILE A 429 -1.25 -50.41 6.59
C ILE A 429 -0.27 -51.18 5.70
N GLY A 430 0.06 -50.58 4.53
CA GLY A 430 1.00 -51.14 3.59
C GLY A 430 2.00 -50.13 3.08
N LEU A 431 3.29 -50.49 3.04
CA LEU A 431 4.35 -49.59 2.56
C LEU A 431 5.20 -50.26 1.49
N HIS A 432 5.60 -49.46 0.49
CA HIS A 432 6.62 -49.85 -0.48
C HIS A 432 7.52 -48.70 -0.85
N SER A 433 8.81 -48.97 -1.01
CA SER A 433 9.83 -47.98 -1.40
C SER A 433 10.30 -48.21 -2.85
N GLY A 434 10.41 -47.10 -3.59
CA GLY A 434 10.86 -47.13 -4.98
C GLY A 434 10.72 -45.80 -5.70
N PRO A 435 10.97 -45.75 -7.03
CA PRO A 435 10.88 -44.50 -7.78
C PRO A 435 9.43 -44.11 -8.11
N VAL A 436 9.17 -42.77 -8.11
CA VAL A 436 7.89 -42.20 -8.58
C VAL A 436 8.15 -40.96 -9.43
N VAL A 437 7.11 -40.54 -10.13
CA VAL A 437 7.01 -39.21 -10.74
C VAL A 437 5.94 -38.44 -9.97
N ALA A 438 6.24 -37.27 -9.48
CA ALA A 438 5.29 -36.36 -8.82
C ALA A 438 4.98 -35.16 -9.71
N GLY A 439 3.77 -34.61 -9.59
CA GLY A 439 3.38 -33.43 -10.36
C GLY A 439 1.96 -32.99 -10.07
N VAL A 440 1.55 -31.89 -10.70
CA VAL A 440 0.19 -31.37 -10.59
C VAL A 440 -0.60 -31.72 -11.85
N VAL A 441 -1.78 -32.22 -11.68
CA VAL A 441 -2.72 -32.54 -12.75
C VAL A 441 -4.01 -31.74 -12.58
N GLY A 442 -4.58 -31.35 -13.70
CA GLY A 442 -5.81 -30.58 -13.79
C GLY A 442 -5.57 -29.12 -14.15
N SER A 443 -6.57 -28.50 -14.73
CA SER A 443 -6.55 -27.08 -15.11
C SER A 443 -7.49 -26.20 -14.25
N LYS A 444 -8.47 -26.80 -13.60
CA LYS A 444 -9.45 -26.12 -12.74
C LYS A 444 -9.42 -26.59 -11.29
N LYS A 445 -9.12 -27.86 -11.08
CA LYS A 445 -8.93 -28.46 -9.76
C LYS A 445 -7.54 -29.04 -9.75
N PHE A 446 -6.58 -28.28 -9.30
CA PHE A 446 -5.21 -28.73 -9.16
C PHE A 446 -5.15 -29.83 -8.10
N ALA A 447 -4.50 -30.95 -8.44
CA ALA A 447 -4.20 -32.03 -7.52
C ALA A 447 -2.71 -32.40 -7.66
N TYR A 448 -1.98 -32.27 -6.57
CA TYR A 448 -0.63 -32.83 -6.49
C TYR A 448 -0.77 -34.34 -6.31
N ASP A 449 -0.17 -35.10 -7.18
CA ASP A 449 -0.27 -36.56 -7.17
C ASP A 449 1.05 -37.20 -7.59
N ILE A 450 1.13 -38.52 -7.40
CA ILE A 450 2.30 -39.31 -7.76
C ILE A 450 1.89 -40.51 -8.65
N TRP A 451 2.79 -40.85 -9.56
CA TRP A 451 2.62 -41.96 -10.48
C TRP A 451 3.86 -42.86 -10.50
N GLY A 452 3.62 -44.13 -10.69
CA GLY A 452 4.66 -45.13 -10.80
C GLY A 452 4.19 -46.49 -10.27
N ASP A 453 4.91 -47.51 -10.60
CA ASP A 453 4.64 -48.87 -10.15
C ASP A 453 4.82 -49.02 -8.62
N THR A 454 5.61 -48.14 -8.01
CA THR A 454 5.79 -48.01 -6.54
C THR A 454 4.46 -47.79 -5.85
N VAL A 455 3.59 -46.95 -6.41
CA VAL A 455 2.24 -46.64 -5.86
C VAL A 455 1.36 -47.90 -5.88
N ASN A 456 1.34 -48.61 -7.00
CA ASN A 456 0.56 -49.85 -7.14
C ASN A 456 1.06 -50.95 -6.20
N THR A 457 2.37 -51.04 -6.01
CA THR A 457 2.96 -52.05 -5.11
C THR A 457 2.65 -51.71 -3.64
N ALA A 458 2.70 -50.41 -3.23
CA ALA A 458 2.32 -49.98 -1.87
C ALA A 458 0.84 -50.30 -1.57
N SER A 459 -0.06 -50.03 -2.52
CA SER A 459 -1.48 -50.40 -2.41
C SER A 459 -1.70 -51.90 -2.20
N ARG A 460 -0.91 -52.73 -2.91
CA ARG A 460 -0.94 -54.19 -2.71
C ARG A 460 -0.38 -54.64 -1.38
N MET A 461 0.64 -53.95 -0.85
CA MET A 461 1.14 -54.22 0.49
C MET A 461 0.06 -53.96 1.54
N GLU A 462 -0.76 -52.87 1.36
CA GLU A 462 -1.94 -52.59 2.18
C GLU A 462 -2.99 -53.68 2.06
N THR A 463 -3.43 -53.97 0.83
CA THR A 463 -4.50 -55.00 0.58
C THR A 463 -4.08 -56.37 1.06
N GLY A 464 -2.78 -56.69 0.95
CA GLY A 464 -2.21 -57.93 1.47
C GLY A 464 -1.93 -57.90 2.98
N SER A 465 -2.15 -56.79 3.69
CA SER A 465 -1.95 -56.68 5.13
C SER A 465 -3.13 -57.32 5.95
N GLU A 466 -2.92 -57.38 7.24
CA GLU A 466 -3.93 -57.80 8.22
C GLU A 466 -4.36 -56.65 9.09
N GLY A 467 -5.56 -56.72 9.66
CA GLY A 467 -6.08 -55.69 10.56
C GLY A 467 -5.18 -55.48 11.79
N GLY A 468 -4.82 -54.22 12.07
CA GLY A 468 -3.91 -53.88 13.15
C GLY A 468 -2.45 -54.25 12.88
N ARG A 469 -2.08 -54.41 11.59
CA ARG A 469 -0.68 -54.74 11.22
C ARG A 469 -0.15 -53.79 10.15
N ILE A 470 1.18 -53.59 10.18
CA ILE A 470 1.92 -52.81 9.18
C ILE A 470 2.71 -53.80 8.31
N ASN A 471 2.38 -53.85 7.03
CA ASN A 471 3.01 -54.74 6.03
C ASN A 471 3.94 -53.94 5.14
N ILE A 472 5.19 -54.34 5.03
CA ILE A 472 6.18 -53.66 4.19
C ILE A 472 6.76 -54.63 3.16
N SER A 473 7.15 -54.08 1.99
CA SER A 473 7.85 -54.86 0.96
C SER A 473 9.31 -55.13 1.32
N GLY A 474 9.90 -56.10 0.65
CA GLY A 474 11.33 -56.41 0.77
C GLY A 474 12.25 -55.23 0.49
N ASP A 475 11.85 -54.33 -0.46
CA ASP A 475 12.63 -53.13 -0.75
C ASP A 475 12.57 -52.10 0.39
N THR A 476 11.42 -51.90 1.02
CA THR A 476 11.29 -51.08 2.23
C THR A 476 12.05 -51.70 3.39
N TYR A 477 11.94 -53.03 3.57
CA TYR A 477 12.69 -53.73 4.63
C TYR A 477 14.21 -53.50 4.56
N LYS A 478 14.80 -53.55 3.36
CA LYS A 478 16.24 -53.29 3.18
C LYS A 478 16.67 -51.91 3.74
N LEU A 479 15.79 -50.91 3.60
CA LEU A 479 16.05 -49.56 4.05
C LEU A 479 15.88 -49.37 5.55
N VAL A 480 15.06 -50.18 6.23
CA VAL A 480 14.71 -49.99 7.65
C VAL A 480 15.23 -51.11 8.55
N ALA A 481 15.78 -52.17 8.02
CA ALA A 481 16.19 -53.39 8.71
C ALA A 481 17.17 -53.15 9.91
N GLN A 482 17.95 -52.07 9.86
CA GLN A 482 18.84 -51.71 10.95
C GLN A 482 18.13 -51.07 12.14
N LYS A 483 16.96 -50.49 11.93
CA LYS A 483 16.24 -49.68 12.93
C LYS A 483 14.93 -50.31 13.40
N VAL A 484 14.41 -51.28 12.64
CA VAL A 484 13.07 -51.83 12.87
C VAL A 484 13.16 -53.36 12.89
N ASP A 485 12.53 -53.97 13.88
CA ASP A 485 12.32 -55.40 13.93
C ASP A 485 11.14 -55.80 13.05
N CYS A 486 11.35 -56.77 12.17
CA CYS A 486 10.36 -57.21 11.21
C CYS A 486 10.29 -58.72 11.13
N THR A 487 9.12 -59.29 11.01
CA THR A 487 8.85 -60.72 10.81
C THR A 487 8.58 -60.97 9.32
N TYR A 488 9.38 -61.91 8.73
CA TYR A 488 9.13 -62.34 7.34
C TYR A 488 7.77 -63.08 7.23
N ARG A 489 7.00 -62.66 6.25
CA ARG A 489 5.64 -63.16 6.06
C ARG A 489 5.45 -64.08 4.87
N GLY A 490 6.40 -64.10 3.95
CA GLY A 490 6.30 -64.84 2.69
C GLY A 490 6.26 -63.93 1.46
N LYS A 491 5.86 -64.47 0.33
CA LYS A 491 5.84 -63.79 -0.94
C LYS A 491 4.42 -63.52 -1.42
N MET A 492 4.24 -62.37 -2.08
CA MET A 492 3.00 -62.03 -2.75
C MET A 492 3.25 -61.90 -4.24
N PRO A 493 2.40 -62.53 -5.11
CA PRO A 493 2.53 -62.37 -6.55
C PRO A 493 2.21 -60.93 -6.96
N ALA A 494 3.16 -60.26 -7.61
CA ALA A 494 2.99 -58.95 -8.18
C ALA A 494 2.91 -59.03 -9.70
N LYS A 495 1.85 -58.48 -10.30
CA LYS A 495 1.63 -58.48 -11.76
C LYS A 495 2.83 -57.85 -12.45
N ASN A 496 3.45 -58.59 -13.36
CA ASN A 496 4.63 -58.22 -14.18
C ASN A 496 5.96 -58.07 -13.41
N LYS A 497 6.05 -58.50 -12.11
CA LYS A 497 7.29 -58.38 -11.30
C LYS A 497 7.70 -59.67 -10.59
N GLY A 498 6.92 -60.75 -10.77
CA GLY A 498 7.13 -61.96 -9.97
C GLY A 498 6.64 -61.77 -8.52
N ASP A 499 7.23 -62.55 -7.61
CA ASP A 499 6.84 -62.55 -6.21
C ASP A 499 7.64 -61.51 -5.43
N ILE A 500 6.93 -60.70 -4.63
CA ILE A 500 7.53 -59.68 -3.75
C ILE A 500 7.54 -60.19 -2.32
N ASP A 501 8.69 -60.13 -1.65
CA ASP A 501 8.82 -60.47 -0.24
C ASP A 501 8.08 -59.46 0.64
N MET A 502 7.37 -59.99 1.65
CA MET A 502 6.57 -59.20 2.61
C MET A 502 7.09 -59.40 4.04
N TYR A 503 7.04 -58.32 4.82
CA TYR A 503 7.41 -58.33 6.22
C TYR A 503 6.39 -57.56 7.06
N PHE A 504 6.07 -58.08 8.24
CA PHE A 504 5.37 -57.29 9.26
C PHE A 504 6.35 -56.49 10.10
N VAL A 505 6.07 -55.25 10.34
CA VAL A 505 6.76 -54.39 11.30
C VAL A 505 6.27 -54.78 12.71
N GLU A 506 7.23 -55.06 13.63
CA GLU A 506 6.92 -55.42 15.00
C GLU A 506 7.23 -54.31 15.98
N SER A 507 8.46 -53.81 16.01
CA SER A 507 8.92 -52.81 16.97
C SER A 507 10.16 -52.07 16.44
N LEU A 508 10.49 -50.97 17.13
CA LEU A 508 11.81 -50.34 16.92
C LEU A 508 12.88 -51.20 17.60
N LYS A 509 14.03 -51.29 16.96
CA LYS A 509 15.22 -51.87 17.58
C LYS A 509 15.74 -50.94 18.67
N SER A 510 16.01 -51.52 19.82
CA SER A 510 16.61 -50.82 20.97
C SER A 510 18.07 -50.40 20.69
#